data_54da53227ce2dd50e15217c4f0bc3147
#
_entry.id   54da53227ce2dd50e15217c4f0bc3147
#
_cell.length_a   1.000
_cell.length_b   1.000
_cell.length_c   1.000
_cell.angle_alpha   90.00
_cell.angle_beta   90.00
_cell.angle_gamma   90.00
#
_symmetry.space_group_name_H-M   'P 1'
#
loop_
_entity.id
_entity.type
_entity.pdbx_description
1 polymer ?
#
loop_
_entity_poly.entity_id
_entity_poly.type
_entity_poly.pdbx_seq_one_letter_code
_entity_poly.pdbx_strand_id
1 'polypeptide(L)'
;MVNDTSTHKLKVGELAKIAGVSASTVSKVINGRPGISDETRRQVEQILKDHGYSRPLVNTKLSPTIELVVEYIEHNGTMELIKYASYWAQQAGLAITVTQTNHGDATEDCFRGIIDRNPQGVIMQQMGGLTTQAKSLLKSRSIPVVIIDPIDTVDSDVMSVSIDNWTAGYQAGKHLLSLGHRRIAVIRGPANLQTSIARYSGFTAALQQAGVDLPESYICLLYTSDAADEL
;
A
#
# COMPACT_ATOMS: atom_id res chain seq x y z
N MET A 1 -13.36 -36.98 30.44
CA MET A 1 -11.89 -36.85 30.20
C MET A 1 -11.72 -35.83 29.11
N VAL A 2 -11.39 -34.61 29.49
CA VAL A 2 -11.17 -33.50 28.56
C VAL A 2 -9.69 -33.51 28.24
N ASN A 3 -9.33 -33.81 27.00
CA ASN A 3 -7.94 -33.72 26.52
C ASN A 3 -7.52 -32.25 26.45
N ASP A 4 -6.71 -31.85 27.38
CA ASP A 4 -5.98 -30.59 27.42
C ASP A 4 -4.81 -30.69 26.37
N THR A 5 -5.05 -30.30 25.12
CA THR A 5 -4.00 -30.09 24.15
C THR A 5 -3.45 -28.67 24.30
N SER A 6 -2.64 -28.46 25.35
CA SER A 6 -1.79 -27.28 25.43
C SER A 6 -0.79 -27.31 24.28
N THR A 7 -1.05 -26.54 23.22
CA THR A 7 -0.10 -26.29 22.13
C THR A 7 1.14 -25.62 22.69
N HIS A 8 2.18 -26.40 22.93
CA HIS A 8 3.48 -25.94 23.40
C HIS A 8 4.08 -24.99 22.35
N LYS A 9 3.99 -23.68 22.56
CA LYS A 9 4.60 -22.70 21.66
C LYS A 9 6.12 -22.86 21.69
N LEU A 10 6.71 -23.33 20.59
CA LEU A 10 8.15 -23.51 20.46
C LEU A 10 8.89 -22.18 20.71
N LYS A 11 10.00 -22.26 21.46
CA LYS A 11 10.86 -21.10 21.73
C LYS A 11 11.81 -20.87 20.53
N VAL A 12 12.31 -19.64 20.37
CA VAL A 12 13.26 -19.29 19.30
C VAL A 12 14.47 -20.24 19.23
N GLY A 13 14.96 -20.72 20.37
CA GLY A 13 16.06 -21.67 20.41
C GLY A 13 15.71 -23.06 19.87
N GLU A 14 14.47 -23.50 19.97
CA GLU A 14 14.00 -24.78 19.44
C GLU A 14 13.81 -24.68 17.92
N LEU A 15 13.24 -23.58 17.46
CA LEU A 15 13.10 -23.26 16.05
C LEU A 15 14.46 -23.13 15.35
N ALA A 16 15.46 -22.57 16.02
CA ALA A 16 16.83 -22.48 15.52
C ALA A 16 17.45 -23.87 15.31
N LYS A 17 17.19 -24.81 16.22
CA LYS A 17 17.65 -26.22 16.05
C LYS A 17 16.97 -26.90 14.88
N ILE A 18 15.65 -26.70 14.70
CA ILE A 18 14.89 -27.25 13.57
C ILE A 18 15.39 -26.67 12.25
N ALA A 19 15.68 -25.38 12.21
CA ALA A 19 16.17 -24.68 11.04
C ALA A 19 17.67 -24.92 10.75
N GLY A 20 18.41 -25.56 11.63
CA GLY A 20 19.84 -25.77 11.47
C GLY A 20 20.67 -24.48 11.50
N VAL A 21 20.15 -23.44 12.14
CA VAL A 21 20.81 -22.12 12.20
C VAL A 21 20.95 -21.64 13.65
N SER A 22 21.69 -20.56 13.87
CA SER A 22 21.81 -19.98 15.22
C SER A 22 20.52 -19.29 15.66
N ALA A 23 20.27 -19.20 16.96
CA ALA A 23 19.15 -18.43 17.51
C ALA A 23 19.21 -16.94 17.11
N SER A 24 20.41 -16.40 16.93
CA SER A 24 20.59 -15.02 16.44
C SER A 24 20.17 -14.88 14.97
N THR A 25 20.36 -15.91 14.14
CA THR A 25 19.89 -15.96 12.76
C THR A 25 18.36 -15.96 12.72
N VAL A 26 17.71 -16.83 13.49
CA VAL A 26 16.25 -16.85 13.60
C VAL A 26 15.73 -15.51 14.09
N SER A 27 16.36 -14.92 15.10
CA SER A 27 16.01 -13.58 15.61
C SER A 27 16.17 -12.49 14.55
N LYS A 28 17.21 -12.54 13.70
CA LYS A 28 17.39 -11.59 12.59
C LYS A 28 16.29 -11.75 11.56
N VAL A 29 15.89 -12.99 11.20
CA VAL A 29 14.79 -13.25 10.27
C VAL A 29 13.48 -12.73 10.83
N ILE A 30 13.13 -13.09 12.07
CA ILE A 30 11.92 -12.61 12.76
C ILE A 30 11.85 -11.07 12.83
N ASN A 31 13.01 -10.42 12.93
CA ASN A 31 13.10 -8.95 13.05
C ASN A 31 13.40 -8.26 11.72
N GLY A 32 13.41 -8.99 10.59
CA GLY A 32 13.69 -8.43 9.27
C GLY A 32 15.09 -7.82 9.12
N ARG A 33 16.06 -8.16 9.98
CA ARG A 33 17.41 -7.56 9.96
C ARG A 33 18.21 -8.05 8.76
N PRO A 34 19.07 -7.19 8.16
CA PRO A 34 19.94 -7.56 7.06
C PRO A 34 21.06 -8.54 7.48
N GLY A 35 21.77 -9.08 6.48
CA GLY A 35 22.90 -9.99 6.71
C GLY A 35 22.50 -11.47 6.86
N ILE A 36 21.36 -11.85 6.29
CA ILE A 36 20.90 -13.24 6.13
C ILE A 36 20.61 -13.47 4.65
N SER A 37 21.10 -14.56 4.07
CA SER A 37 20.82 -14.90 2.68
C SER A 37 19.32 -15.14 2.46
N ASP A 38 18.83 -14.88 1.25
CA ASP A 38 17.40 -15.05 0.90
C ASP A 38 16.97 -16.53 1.03
N GLU A 39 17.87 -17.47 0.78
CA GLU A 39 17.62 -18.89 0.97
C GLU A 39 17.41 -19.25 2.44
N THR A 40 18.31 -18.81 3.31
CA THR A 40 18.20 -19.01 4.77
C THR A 40 16.97 -18.32 5.32
N ARG A 41 16.65 -17.11 4.82
CA ARG A 41 15.45 -16.37 5.23
C ARG A 41 14.19 -17.15 4.90
N ARG A 42 14.03 -17.60 3.66
CA ARG A 42 12.87 -18.41 3.23
C ARG A 42 12.73 -19.72 4.01
N GLN A 43 13.84 -20.41 4.27
CA GLN A 43 13.84 -21.63 5.06
C GLN A 43 13.34 -21.38 6.49
N VAL A 44 13.85 -20.36 7.15
CA VAL A 44 13.43 -20.01 8.52
C VAL A 44 11.97 -19.55 8.56
N GLU A 45 11.54 -18.72 7.60
CA GLU A 45 10.14 -18.25 7.49
C GLU A 45 9.17 -19.43 7.29
N GLN A 46 9.53 -20.42 6.47
CA GLN A 46 8.72 -21.62 6.28
C GLN A 46 8.58 -22.42 7.58
N ILE A 47 9.67 -22.62 8.30
CA ILE A 47 9.67 -23.34 9.58
C ILE A 47 8.84 -22.58 10.63
N LEU A 48 8.95 -21.26 10.69
CA LEU A 48 8.11 -20.41 11.57
C LEU A 48 6.62 -20.61 11.27
N LYS A 49 6.27 -20.65 9.98
CA LYS A 49 4.90 -20.87 9.51
C LYS A 49 4.38 -22.27 9.85
N ASP A 50 5.17 -23.30 9.56
CA ASP A 50 4.78 -24.71 9.77
C ASP A 50 4.55 -25.04 11.24
N HIS A 51 5.28 -24.36 12.14
CA HIS A 51 5.16 -24.54 13.58
C HIS A 51 4.23 -23.52 14.25
N GLY A 52 3.48 -22.74 13.48
CA GLY A 52 2.55 -21.76 14.00
C GLY A 52 3.22 -20.73 14.93
N TYR A 53 4.52 -20.46 14.69
CA TYR A 53 5.23 -19.48 15.50
C TYR A 53 4.68 -18.09 15.19
N SER A 54 3.78 -17.64 16.01
CA SER A 54 3.53 -16.22 16.16
C SER A 54 4.49 -15.71 17.23
N ARG A 55 5.30 -14.70 16.88
CA ARG A 55 6.16 -14.02 17.86
C ARG A 55 5.33 -13.74 19.10
N PRO A 56 5.80 -14.10 20.32
CA PRO A 56 5.17 -13.60 21.52
C PRO A 56 5.15 -12.08 21.36
N LEU A 57 3.99 -11.50 21.35
CA LEU A 57 3.84 -10.06 21.50
C LEU A 57 4.62 -9.75 22.78
N VAL A 58 5.85 -9.28 22.64
CA VAL A 58 6.49 -8.58 23.74
C VAL A 58 5.41 -7.60 24.16
N ASN A 59 5.06 -7.57 25.43
CA ASN A 59 3.89 -6.90 25.99
C ASN A 59 3.94 -5.38 25.79
N THR A 60 4.24 -4.95 24.56
CA THR A 60 4.14 -3.60 24.06
C THR A 60 2.70 -3.43 23.65
N LYS A 61 1.91 -2.89 24.58
CA LYS A 61 0.58 -2.37 24.28
C LYS A 61 0.67 -1.64 22.93
N LEU A 62 -0.13 -2.08 21.94
CA LEU A 62 -0.20 -1.40 20.67
C LEU A 62 -0.42 0.08 20.92
N SER A 63 0.30 0.93 20.23
CA SER A 63 0.04 2.35 20.26
C SER A 63 -1.40 2.59 19.79
N PRO A 64 -2.18 3.44 20.43
CA PRO A 64 -3.53 3.76 19.97
C PRO A 64 -3.49 4.66 18.72
N THR A 65 -2.71 4.28 17.71
CA THR A 65 -2.47 5.03 16.49
C THR A 65 -2.65 4.16 15.25
N ILE A 66 -3.09 4.81 14.17
CA ILE A 66 -2.98 4.33 12.80
C ILE A 66 -1.88 5.15 12.12
N GLU A 67 -1.00 4.49 11.42
CA GLU A 67 0.03 5.15 10.62
C GLU A 67 -0.52 5.41 9.22
N LEU A 68 -0.52 6.67 8.79
CA LEU A 68 -0.86 7.09 7.44
C LEU A 68 0.43 7.43 6.68
N VAL A 69 0.78 6.61 5.70
CA VAL A 69 1.96 6.78 4.86
C VAL A 69 1.54 7.44 3.56
N VAL A 70 2.10 8.60 3.27
CA VAL A 70 1.78 9.41 2.09
C VAL A 70 3.06 9.84 1.38
N GLU A 71 2.99 10.05 0.07
CA GLU A 71 4.14 10.51 -0.71
C GLU A 71 4.30 12.03 -0.61
N TYR A 72 3.23 12.77 -0.79
CA TYR A 72 3.22 14.23 -0.72
C TYR A 72 2.05 14.71 0.15
N ILE A 73 2.34 15.50 1.17
CA ILE A 73 1.32 16.07 2.06
C ILE A 73 0.60 17.22 1.35
N GLU A 74 1.29 17.96 0.50
CA GLU A 74 0.82 19.18 -0.14
C GLU A 74 -0.33 18.96 -1.14
N HIS A 75 -0.52 17.74 -1.62
CA HIS A 75 -1.59 17.43 -2.55
C HIS A 75 -2.97 17.52 -1.89
N ASN A 76 -3.90 18.24 -2.54
CA ASN A 76 -5.26 18.40 -2.04
C ASN A 76 -5.96 17.08 -1.69
N GLY A 77 -5.78 16.03 -2.50
CA GLY A 77 -6.31 14.71 -2.22
C GLY A 77 -5.73 14.09 -0.94
N THR A 78 -4.44 14.28 -0.69
CA THR A 78 -3.76 13.80 0.51
C THR A 78 -4.23 14.56 1.75
N MET A 79 -4.42 15.86 1.65
CA MET A 79 -4.97 16.69 2.75
C MET A 79 -6.38 16.24 3.14
N GLU A 80 -7.26 15.98 2.18
CA GLU A 80 -8.59 15.44 2.45
C GLU A 80 -8.52 14.05 3.08
N LEU A 81 -7.61 13.18 2.60
CA LEU A 81 -7.39 11.87 3.20
C LEU A 81 -6.96 11.99 4.67
N ILE A 82 -5.99 12.84 4.99
CA ILE A 82 -5.54 13.08 6.37
C ILE A 82 -6.71 13.53 7.24
N LYS A 83 -7.51 14.48 6.75
CA LYS A 83 -8.67 15.01 7.45
C LYS A 83 -9.69 13.92 7.80
N TYR A 84 -10.11 13.13 6.81
CA TYR A 84 -11.09 12.08 7.04
C TYR A 84 -10.54 10.89 7.81
N ALA A 85 -9.30 10.49 7.56
CA ALA A 85 -8.64 9.45 8.34
C ALA A 85 -8.52 9.85 9.83
N SER A 86 -8.15 11.11 10.10
CA SER A 86 -8.10 11.64 11.47
C SER A 86 -9.46 11.64 12.16
N TYR A 87 -10.51 12.07 11.43
CA TYR A 87 -11.87 12.05 11.96
C TYR A 87 -12.32 10.63 12.36
N TRP A 88 -12.16 9.66 11.46
CA TRP A 88 -12.60 8.29 11.73
C TRP A 88 -11.72 7.59 12.77
N ALA A 89 -10.42 7.85 12.80
CA ALA A 89 -9.55 7.34 13.85
C ALA A 89 -9.99 7.86 15.21
N GLN A 90 -10.31 9.15 15.34
CA GLN A 90 -10.79 9.73 16.59
C GLN A 90 -12.11 9.08 17.06
N GLN A 91 -13.04 8.79 16.15
CA GLN A 91 -14.28 8.06 16.49
C GLN A 91 -14.00 6.65 17.04
N ALA A 92 -12.91 6.03 16.62
CA ALA A 92 -12.44 4.73 17.09
C ALA A 92 -11.55 4.81 18.34
N GLY A 93 -11.32 5.99 18.92
CA GLY A 93 -10.43 6.20 20.05
C GLY A 93 -8.94 6.08 19.68
N LEU A 94 -8.61 6.30 18.40
CA LEU A 94 -7.26 6.23 17.85
C LEU A 94 -6.79 7.62 17.41
N ALA A 95 -5.48 7.78 17.25
CA ALA A 95 -4.87 8.94 16.61
C ALA A 95 -4.26 8.55 15.26
N ILE A 96 -4.02 9.53 14.40
CA ILE A 96 -3.26 9.35 13.16
C ILE A 96 -1.84 9.86 13.35
N THR A 97 -0.87 9.05 12.97
CA THR A 97 0.51 9.49 12.73
C THR A 97 0.72 9.56 11.23
N VAL A 98 1.21 10.68 10.71
CA VAL A 98 1.48 10.85 9.28
C VAL A 98 2.97 10.68 9.04
N THR A 99 3.33 9.79 8.14
CA THR A 99 4.70 9.61 7.65
C THR A 99 4.73 9.96 6.17
N GLN A 100 5.48 10.99 5.82
CA GLN A 100 5.74 11.35 4.43
C GLN A 100 6.97 10.58 3.92
N THR A 101 6.83 10.01 2.73
CA THR A 101 7.94 9.39 2.00
C THR A 101 8.36 10.32 0.86
N ASN A 102 9.65 10.58 0.72
CA ASN A 102 10.13 11.43 -0.36
C ASN A 102 10.29 10.62 -1.65
N HIS A 103 9.68 11.07 -2.76
CA HIS A 103 9.88 10.62 -4.15
C HIS A 103 9.88 9.09 -4.38
N GLY A 104 8.77 8.44 -4.08
CA GLY A 104 8.55 7.05 -4.50
C GLY A 104 9.27 5.97 -3.68
N ASP A 105 10.21 6.34 -2.84
CA ASP A 105 10.96 5.42 -2.01
C ASP A 105 10.47 5.43 -0.56
N ALA A 106 9.46 4.61 -0.27
CA ALA A 106 9.28 4.16 1.11
C ALA A 106 10.49 3.29 1.46
N THR A 107 11.55 3.93 1.91
CA THR A 107 12.80 3.25 2.28
C THR A 107 12.55 2.28 3.42
N GLU A 108 13.39 1.25 3.52
CA GLU A 108 13.36 0.29 4.64
C GLU A 108 13.37 1.01 6.00
N ASP A 109 14.07 2.13 6.11
CA ASP A 109 14.17 2.93 7.34
C ASP A 109 12.83 3.59 7.72
N CYS A 110 12.03 4.02 6.73
CA CYS A 110 10.68 4.51 6.96
C CYS A 110 9.82 3.43 7.64
N PHE A 111 9.80 2.22 7.09
CA PHE A 111 9.02 1.12 7.67
C PHE A 111 9.55 0.62 9.01
N ARG A 112 10.85 0.70 9.26
CA ARG A 112 11.41 0.43 10.59
C ARG A 112 10.89 1.42 11.63
N GLY A 113 10.88 2.71 11.31
CA GLY A 113 10.31 3.74 12.19
C GLY A 113 8.83 3.50 12.48
N ILE A 114 8.03 3.09 11.47
CA ILE A 114 6.63 2.72 11.63
C ILE A 114 6.49 1.53 12.60
N ILE A 115 7.29 0.49 12.40
CA ILE A 115 7.27 -0.72 13.24
C ILE A 115 7.67 -0.41 14.68
N ASP A 116 8.63 0.47 14.89
CA ASP A 116 9.08 0.85 16.24
C ASP A 116 8.00 1.64 17.00
N ARG A 117 7.17 2.40 16.28
CA ARG A 117 5.97 3.05 16.86
C ARG A 117 4.84 2.08 17.18
N ASN A 118 4.87 0.88 16.59
CA ASN A 118 3.92 -0.22 16.83
C ASN A 118 2.44 0.20 16.67
N PRO A 119 2.03 0.76 15.53
CA PRO A 119 0.65 1.18 15.29
C PRO A 119 -0.29 -0.03 15.19
N GLN A 120 -1.59 0.21 15.34
CA GLN A 120 -2.61 -0.83 15.15
C GLN A 120 -2.82 -1.21 13.69
N GLY A 121 -2.43 -0.34 12.75
CA GLY A 121 -2.50 -0.58 11.31
C GLY A 121 -1.82 0.52 10.53
N VAL A 122 -1.65 0.27 9.24
CA VAL A 122 -1.06 1.21 8.27
C VAL A 122 -2.06 1.46 7.15
N ILE A 123 -2.31 2.72 6.85
CA ILE A 123 -2.97 3.17 5.62
C ILE A 123 -1.88 3.74 4.74
N MET A 124 -1.81 3.32 3.48
CA MET A 124 -0.75 3.69 2.58
C MET A 124 -1.30 4.31 1.30
N GLN A 125 -0.93 5.55 1.02
CA GLN A 125 -1.18 6.25 -0.24
C GLN A 125 0.17 6.64 -0.83
N GLN A 126 0.70 5.81 -1.71
CA GLN A 126 2.03 6.01 -2.27
C GLN A 126 2.14 5.49 -3.69
N MET A 127 2.81 6.25 -4.55
CA MET A 127 2.99 5.87 -5.96
C MET A 127 3.97 4.71 -6.18
N GLY A 128 4.94 4.51 -5.30
CA GLY A 128 5.92 3.40 -5.39
C GLY A 128 5.41 2.04 -4.93
N GLY A 129 4.19 1.95 -4.38
CA GLY A 129 3.62 0.71 -3.88
C GLY A 129 4.30 0.18 -2.60
N LEU A 130 3.91 -1.02 -2.18
CA LEU A 130 4.46 -1.69 -1.00
C LEU A 130 5.56 -2.68 -1.44
N THR A 131 6.81 -2.40 -1.07
CA THR A 131 7.91 -3.31 -1.38
C THR A 131 7.74 -4.66 -0.68
N THR A 132 8.25 -5.74 -1.29
CA THR A 132 8.20 -7.09 -0.69
C THR A 132 8.80 -7.12 0.72
N GLN A 133 9.85 -6.32 0.95
CA GLN A 133 10.52 -6.24 2.24
C GLN A 133 9.66 -5.51 3.28
N ALA A 134 9.05 -4.38 2.92
CA ALA A 134 8.11 -3.65 3.78
C ALA A 134 6.90 -4.53 4.15
N LYS A 135 6.35 -5.25 3.16
CA LYS A 135 5.28 -6.22 3.37
C LYS A 135 5.67 -7.31 4.37
N SER A 136 6.85 -7.91 4.20
CA SER A 136 7.38 -8.92 5.12
C SER A 136 7.57 -8.37 6.53
N LEU A 137 8.09 -7.15 6.66
CA LEU A 137 8.27 -6.49 7.94
C LEU A 137 6.95 -6.25 8.68
N LEU A 138 5.95 -5.67 8.02
CA LEU A 138 4.63 -5.41 8.61
C LEU A 138 3.94 -6.72 8.98
N LYS A 139 3.98 -7.72 8.10
CA LYS A 139 3.43 -9.05 8.35
C LYS A 139 4.09 -9.75 9.54
N SER A 140 5.42 -9.61 9.72
CA SER A 140 6.16 -10.19 10.86
C SER A 140 5.71 -9.63 12.20
N ARG A 141 5.09 -8.45 12.20
CA ARG A 141 4.55 -7.77 13.39
C ARG A 141 3.03 -7.85 13.48
N SER A 142 2.40 -8.54 12.54
CA SER A 142 0.93 -8.62 12.43
C SER A 142 0.27 -7.24 12.34
N ILE A 143 0.93 -6.27 11.72
CA ILE A 143 0.40 -4.95 11.45
C ILE A 143 -0.38 -5.02 10.13
N PRO A 144 -1.71 -4.84 10.14
CA PRO A 144 -2.50 -4.84 8.92
C PRO A 144 -2.21 -3.60 8.08
N VAL A 145 -2.29 -3.77 6.75
CA VAL A 145 -2.07 -2.69 5.77
C VAL A 145 -3.28 -2.57 4.86
N VAL A 146 -3.69 -1.34 4.59
CA VAL A 146 -4.65 -1.00 3.53
C VAL A 146 -3.97 -0.04 2.57
N ILE A 147 -4.01 -0.35 1.28
CA ILE A 147 -3.46 0.52 0.23
C ILE A 147 -4.60 1.30 -0.42
N ILE A 148 -4.43 2.62 -0.56
CA ILE A 148 -5.37 3.50 -1.24
C ILE A 148 -4.85 3.79 -2.64
N ASP A 149 -5.73 3.59 -3.64
CA ASP A 149 -5.45 3.78 -5.07
C ASP A 149 -4.12 3.14 -5.50
N PRO A 150 -3.97 1.81 -5.37
CA PRO A 150 -2.74 1.13 -5.75
C PRO A 150 -2.41 1.39 -7.22
N ILE A 151 -1.13 1.57 -7.50
CA ILE A 151 -0.62 1.82 -8.86
C ILE A 151 -0.68 0.56 -9.71
N ASP A 152 -0.43 -0.58 -9.09
CA ASP A 152 -0.33 -1.88 -9.74
C ASP A 152 -1.29 -2.88 -9.09
N THR A 153 -1.32 -4.09 -9.64
CA THR A 153 -2.08 -5.18 -9.04
C THR A 153 -1.58 -5.46 -7.63
N VAL A 154 -2.50 -5.41 -6.67
CA VAL A 154 -2.20 -5.72 -5.28
C VAL A 154 -2.24 -7.23 -5.08
N ASP A 155 -1.28 -7.77 -4.36
CA ASP A 155 -1.31 -9.17 -3.95
C ASP A 155 -2.62 -9.50 -3.22
N SER A 156 -3.16 -10.67 -3.45
CA SER A 156 -4.47 -11.10 -2.90
C SER A 156 -4.56 -11.11 -1.37
N ASP A 157 -3.44 -11.03 -0.67
CA ASP A 157 -3.36 -10.98 0.79
C ASP A 157 -3.23 -9.55 1.36
N VAL A 158 -3.28 -8.52 0.51
CA VAL A 158 -3.26 -7.11 0.91
C VAL A 158 -4.60 -6.46 0.59
N MET A 159 -5.16 -5.78 1.56
CA MET A 159 -6.41 -5.02 1.37
C MET A 159 -6.12 -3.74 0.59
N SER A 160 -7.01 -3.40 -0.33
CA SER A 160 -6.94 -2.12 -1.05
C SER A 160 -8.31 -1.48 -1.21
N VAL A 161 -8.30 -0.16 -1.33
CA VAL A 161 -9.47 0.65 -1.64
C VAL A 161 -9.11 1.56 -2.81
N SER A 162 -9.89 1.56 -3.86
CA SER A 162 -9.66 2.43 -5.03
C SER A 162 -10.95 3.03 -5.54
N ILE A 163 -10.80 4.16 -6.25
CA ILE A 163 -11.88 4.79 -7.00
C ILE A 163 -12.08 3.98 -8.29
N ASP A 164 -13.32 3.86 -8.76
CA ASP A 164 -13.60 3.34 -10.10
C ASP A 164 -13.19 4.36 -11.16
N ASN A 165 -11.89 4.37 -11.43
CA ASN A 165 -11.25 5.30 -12.36
C ASN A 165 -11.74 5.11 -13.80
N TRP A 166 -12.06 3.88 -14.19
CA TRP A 166 -12.57 3.62 -15.52
C TRP A 166 -13.95 4.25 -15.74
N THR A 167 -14.88 4.01 -14.82
CA THR A 167 -16.22 4.61 -14.88
C THR A 167 -16.15 6.12 -14.77
N ALA A 168 -15.26 6.69 -13.96
CA ALA A 168 -15.07 8.14 -13.89
C ALA A 168 -14.65 8.73 -15.25
N GLY A 169 -13.68 8.12 -15.93
CA GLY A 169 -13.28 8.52 -17.28
C GLY A 169 -14.41 8.39 -18.29
N TYR A 170 -15.12 7.26 -18.27
CA TYR A 170 -16.26 7.01 -19.16
C TYR A 170 -17.38 8.07 -18.97
N GLN A 171 -17.71 8.39 -17.73
CA GLN A 171 -18.73 9.40 -17.43
C GLN A 171 -18.29 10.81 -17.90
N ALA A 172 -17.01 11.17 -17.75
CA ALA A 172 -16.49 12.43 -18.26
C ALA A 172 -16.64 12.53 -19.79
N GLY A 173 -16.29 11.48 -20.53
CA GLY A 173 -16.51 11.40 -21.97
C GLY A 173 -17.99 11.52 -22.34
N LYS A 174 -18.85 10.76 -21.69
CA LYS A 174 -20.30 10.82 -21.91
C LYS A 174 -20.88 12.20 -21.62
N HIS A 175 -20.40 12.88 -20.59
CA HIS A 175 -20.86 14.21 -20.26
C HIS A 175 -20.55 15.20 -21.38
N LEU A 176 -19.31 15.24 -21.90
CA LEU A 176 -18.94 16.10 -23.02
C LEU A 176 -19.78 15.80 -24.28
N LEU A 177 -20.00 14.52 -24.56
CA LEU A 177 -20.82 14.09 -25.69
C LEU A 177 -22.29 14.53 -25.56
N SER A 178 -22.85 14.48 -24.35
CA SER A 178 -24.22 14.91 -24.05
C SER A 178 -24.43 16.42 -24.23
N LEU A 179 -23.35 17.20 -24.06
CA LEU A 179 -23.33 18.65 -24.35
C LEU A 179 -23.14 18.95 -25.86
N GLY A 180 -23.07 17.94 -26.71
CA GLY A 180 -22.92 18.09 -28.16
C GLY A 180 -21.49 18.26 -28.65
N HIS A 181 -20.49 18.18 -27.77
CA HIS A 181 -19.09 18.27 -28.17
C HIS A 181 -18.67 17.08 -29.03
N ARG A 182 -17.94 17.34 -30.10
CA ARG A 182 -17.41 16.33 -31.03
C ARG A 182 -15.92 16.51 -31.29
N ARG A 183 -15.37 17.70 -31.08
CA ARG A 183 -13.94 17.98 -31.11
C ARG A 183 -13.44 18.09 -29.68
N ILE A 184 -12.84 17.01 -29.19
CA ILE A 184 -12.49 16.83 -27.79
C ILE A 184 -11.00 16.53 -27.74
N ALA A 185 -10.27 17.18 -26.85
CA ALA A 185 -8.89 16.87 -26.52
C ALA A 185 -8.81 16.31 -25.10
N VAL A 186 -7.74 15.61 -24.80
CA VAL A 186 -7.49 15.05 -23.48
C VAL A 186 -6.06 15.32 -23.03
N ILE A 187 -5.94 15.79 -21.80
CA ILE A 187 -4.66 15.83 -21.06
C ILE A 187 -4.70 14.67 -20.09
N ARG A 188 -3.86 13.67 -20.32
CA ARG A 188 -3.80 12.46 -19.49
C ARG A 188 -2.56 12.47 -18.61
N GLY A 189 -2.66 11.85 -17.45
CA GLY A 189 -1.52 11.61 -16.57
C GLY A 189 -0.54 10.59 -17.15
N PRO A 190 0.54 10.27 -16.40
CA PRO A 190 1.59 9.36 -16.84
C PRO A 190 1.05 8.01 -17.31
N ALA A 191 1.64 7.47 -18.38
CA ALA A 191 1.18 6.25 -19.03
C ALA A 191 1.47 4.97 -18.25
N ASN A 192 2.29 5.05 -17.22
CA ASN A 192 2.64 3.93 -16.32
C ASN A 192 1.77 3.86 -15.06
N LEU A 193 0.87 4.83 -14.82
CA LEU A 193 -0.03 4.82 -13.67
C LEU A 193 -1.37 4.18 -14.01
N GLN A 194 -1.76 3.15 -13.28
CA GLN A 194 -3.03 2.43 -13.50
C GLN A 194 -4.25 3.34 -13.43
N THR A 195 -4.27 4.30 -12.51
CA THR A 195 -5.34 5.30 -12.40
C THR A 195 -5.46 6.15 -13.68
N SER A 196 -4.34 6.57 -14.26
CA SER A 196 -4.31 7.32 -15.51
C SER A 196 -4.77 6.45 -16.70
N ILE A 197 -4.25 5.22 -16.78
CA ILE A 197 -4.62 4.25 -17.82
C ILE A 197 -6.13 3.98 -17.77
N ALA A 198 -6.67 3.70 -16.58
CA ALA A 198 -8.08 3.38 -16.41
C ALA A 198 -8.99 4.56 -16.81
N ARG A 199 -8.69 5.78 -16.32
CA ARG A 199 -9.47 6.98 -16.69
C ARG A 199 -9.44 7.23 -18.19
N TYR A 200 -8.27 7.16 -18.82
CA TYR A 200 -8.11 7.35 -20.25
C TYR A 200 -8.85 6.27 -21.04
N SER A 201 -8.76 5.01 -20.66
CA SER A 201 -9.47 3.90 -21.29
C SER A 201 -11.00 4.07 -21.20
N GLY A 202 -11.52 4.44 -20.04
CA GLY A 202 -12.95 4.73 -19.88
C GLY A 202 -13.40 5.91 -20.76
N PHE A 203 -12.62 6.98 -20.77
CA PHE A 203 -12.89 8.17 -21.59
C PHE A 203 -12.94 7.84 -23.07
N THR A 204 -11.95 7.14 -23.60
CA THR A 204 -11.89 6.74 -25.01
C THR A 204 -13.00 5.76 -25.38
N ALA A 205 -13.38 4.86 -24.48
CA ALA A 205 -14.51 3.96 -24.71
C ALA A 205 -15.82 4.72 -24.90
N ALA A 206 -16.06 5.79 -24.15
CA ALA A 206 -17.24 6.64 -24.33
C ALA A 206 -17.25 7.33 -25.70
N LEU A 207 -16.12 7.85 -26.15
CA LEU A 207 -15.99 8.49 -27.48
C LEU A 207 -16.21 7.49 -28.60
N GLN A 208 -15.56 6.32 -28.52
CA GLN A 208 -15.70 5.25 -29.52
C GLN A 208 -17.15 4.77 -29.64
N GLN A 209 -17.86 4.60 -28.53
CA GLN A 209 -19.27 4.22 -28.54
C GLN A 209 -20.16 5.25 -29.24
N ALA A 210 -19.77 6.53 -29.22
CA ALA A 210 -20.48 7.61 -29.89
C ALA A 210 -19.98 7.89 -31.30
N GLY A 211 -19.03 7.09 -31.84
CA GLY A 211 -18.43 7.29 -33.16
C GLY A 211 -17.61 8.57 -33.25
N VAL A 212 -17.04 9.04 -32.17
CA VAL A 212 -16.19 10.24 -32.11
C VAL A 212 -14.73 9.81 -32.06
N ASP A 213 -13.95 10.24 -33.02
CA ASP A 213 -12.52 9.98 -33.08
C ASP A 213 -11.76 10.90 -32.13
N LEU A 214 -10.71 10.36 -31.51
CA LEU A 214 -9.73 11.10 -30.75
C LEU A 214 -8.36 11.00 -31.43
N PRO A 215 -8.03 11.96 -32.32
CA PRO A 215 -6.73 11.97 -32.98
C PRO A 215 -5.57 12.07 -31.96
N GLU A 216 -4.44 11.46 -32.30
CA GLU A 216 -3.25 11.49 -31.43
C GLU A 216 -2.77 12.92 -31.16
N SER A 217 -2.93 13.84 -32.12
CA SER A 217 -2.62 15.26 -31.93
C SER A 217 -3.49 15.98 -30.89
N TYR A 218 -4.57 15.36 -30.43
CA TYR A 218 -5.47 15.88 -29.40
C TYR A 218 -5.22 15.21 -28.03
N ILE A 219 -4.16 14.41 -27.93
CA ILE A 219 -3.77 13.72 -26.69
C ILE A 219 -2.48 14.35 -26.19
N CYS A 220 -2.53 14.97 -25.02
CA CYS A 220 -1.36 15.50 -24.34
C CYS A 220 -1.05 14.66 -23.11
N LEU A 221 0.24 14.60 -22.74
CA LEU A 221 0.68 14.01 -21.47
C LEU A 221 0.96 15.14 -20.48
N LEU A 222 0.46 14.99 -19.28
CA LEU A 222 0.84 15.84 -18.16
C LEU A 222 2.18 15.32 -17.63
N TYR A 223 3.25 16.06 -17.86
CA TYR A 223 4.61 15.65 -17.46
C TYR A 223 4.98 16.09 -16.06
N THR A 224 4.35 17.16 -15.56
CA THR A 224 4.60 17.68 -14.21
C THR A 224 3.27 18.17 -13.60
N SER A 225 3.17 18.10 -12.27
CA SER A 225 2.07 18.73 -11.53
C SER A 225 2.12 20.28 -11.60
N ASP A 226 3.28 20.83 -11.90
CA ASP A 226 3.53 22.28 -11.92
C ASP A 226 2.96 22.96 -13.17
N ALA A 227 2.69 22.22 -14.25
CA ALA A 227 2.14 22.79 -15.49
C ALA A 227 0.72 23.37 -15.33
N ALA A 228 0.03 23.07 -14.22
CA ALA A 228 -1.29 23.62 -13.91
C ALA A 228 -1.22 24.89 -13.02
N ASP A 229 -0.09 25.14 -12.37
CA ASP A 229 0.11 26.26 -11.47
C ASP A 229 0.75 27.48 -12.16
N GLU A 230 1.20 27.33 -13.42
CA GLU A 230 1.79 28.41 -14.23
C GLU A 230 0.79 29.10 -15.18
N LEU A 231 -0.50 28.80 -15.10
CA LEU A 231 -1.57 29.44 -15.85
C LEU A 231 -2.49 30.22 -14.92
#